data_ea0522acc9a90cf6010d802dd9bd0d77
#
_entry.id   ea0522acc9a90cf6010d802dd9bd0d77
#
_cell.length_a   1.000
_cell.length_b   1.000
_cell.length_c   1.000
_cell.angle_alpha   90.00
_cell.angle_beta   90.00
_cell.angle_gamma   90.00
#
_symmetry.space_group_name_H-M   'P 1'
#
loop_
_entity.id
_entity.type
_entity.pdbx_description
1 polymer ?
#
loop_
_entity_poly.entity_id
_entity_poly.type
_entity_poly.pdbx_seq_one_letter_code
_entity_poly.pdbx_strand_id
1 'polypeptide(L)'
;EEFADFIDITRIGGIIVKGTTLHKREGNPYPRMAETPSGMLNAVGLQNKGVEYFSNHIYPRIKDIQTHMIVNVSGSAIEDYVKTAEIINELDKIPAIE
;
A
#
# COMPACT_ATOMS: atom_id res chain seq x y z
N GLU A 1 -2.65 6.60 -1.11
CA GLU A 1 -2.15 7.72 -1.94
C GLU A 1 -3.29 8.47 -2.62
N GLU A 2 -4.31 7.74 -3.08
CA GLU A 2 -5.46 8.33 -3.79
C GLU A 2 -6.22 9.34 -2.93
N PHE A 3 -6.28 9.12 -1.63
CA PHE A 3 -7.01 10.01 -0.71
C PHE A 3 -6.30 11.33 -0.41
N ALA A 4 -4.98 11.41 -0.64
CA ALA A 4 -4.21 12.62 -0.36
C ALA A 4 -4.68 13.83 -1.18
N ASP A 5 -5.31 13.60 -2.33
CA ASP A 5 -5.85 14.65 -3.20
C ASP A 5 -7.26 15.14 -2.77
N PHE A 6 -7.94 14.42 -1.87
CA PHE A 6 -9.33 14.67 -1.49
C PHE A 6 -9.53 15.07 -0.03
N ILE A 7 -8.63 14.66 0.85
CA ILE A 7 -8.73 14.92 2.28
C ILE A 7 -7.40 15.45 2.83
N ASP A 8 -7.50 16.28 3.85
CA ASP A 8 -6.32 16.73 4.60
C ASP A 8 -5.88 15.64 5.59
N ILE A 9 -4.99 14.76 5.12
CA ILE A 9 -4.47 13.64 5.92
C ILE A 9 -3.51 14.08 7.04
N THR A 10 -3.10 15.35 7.09
CA THR A 10 -2.30 15.88 8.20
C THR A 10 -3.08 15.94 9.52
N ARG A 11 -4.40 15.87 9.44
CA ARG A 11 -5.31 15.90 10.61
C ARG A 11 -5.49 14.54 11.28
N ILE A 12 -4.91 13.48 10.73
CA ILE A 12 -4.92 12.13 11.31
C ILE A 12 -3.50 11.70 11.70
N GLY A 13 -3.39 10.87 12.74
CA GLY A 13 -2.09 10.49 13.31
C GLY A 13 -1.23 9.62 12.41
N GLY A 14 -1.83 8.92 11.46
CA GLY A 14 -1.12 8.07 10.50
C GLY A 14 -2.04 7.49 9.45
N ILE A 15 -1.45 7.00 8.39
CA ILE A 15 -2.15 6.33 7.30
C ILE A 15 -1.38 5.07 6.90
N ILE A 16 -2.10 3.97 6.68
CA ILE A 16 -1.54 2.75 6.13
C ILE A 16 -1.83 2.74 4.64
N VAL A 17 -0.78 2.68 3.82
CA VAL A 17 -0.95 2.59 2.36
C VAL A 17 -1.38 1.18 1.96
N LYS A 18 -1.92 1.03 0.75
CA LYS A 18 -2.39 -0.27 0.27
C LYS A 18 -1.28 -1.33 0.28
N GLY A 19 -1.68 -2.60 0.36
CA GLY A 19 -0.76 -3.73 0.33
C GLY A 19 0.22 -3.66 -0.84
N THR A 20 1.50 -3.67 -0.51
CA THR A 20 2.62 -3.53 -1.45
C THR A 20 3.38 -4.84 -1.51
N THR A 21 3.52 -5.42 -2.69
CA THR A 21 4.24 -6.67 -2.93
C THR A 21 5.57 -6.42 -3.61
N LEU A 22 6.49 -7.39 -3.56
CA LEU A 22 7.81 -7.29 -4.23
C LEU A 22 7.64 -6.96 -5.71
N HIS A 23 6.80 -7.69 -6.39
CA HIS A 23 6.48 -7.50 -7.81
C HIS A 23 5.05 -6.99 -8.00
N LYS A 24 4.81 -6.35 -9.14
CA LYS A 24 3.46 -5.92 -9.56
C LYS A 24 2.47 -7.09 -9.51
N ARG A 25 1.24 -6.83 -9.04
CA ARG A 25 0.10 -7.75 -9.11
C ARG A 25 -1.08 -7.08 -9.79
N GLU A 26 -1.66 -7.74 -10.77
CA GLU A 26 -2.87 -7.28 -11.46
C GLU A 26 -4.14 -7.53 -10.63
N GLY A 27 -4.05 -8.40 -9.63
CA GLY A 27 -5.21 -8.86 -8.87
C GLY A 27 -5.95 -9.99 -9.58
N ASN A 28 -7.08 -10.37 -9.00
CA ASN A 28 -7.91 -11.42 -9.54
C ASN A 28 -8.71 -10.95 -10.78
N PRO A 29 -9.13 -11.86 -11.67
CA PRO A 29 -10.02 -11.52 -12.78
C PRO A 29 -11.39 -11.06 -12.28
N TYR A 30 -12.10 -10.31 -13.14
CA TYR A 30 -13.47 -9.90 -12.87
C TYR A 30 -14.47 -11.04 -13.11
N PRO A 31 -15.62 -11.07 -12.36
CA PRO A 31 -16.02 -10.16 -11.29
C PRO A 31 -15.26 -10.43 -9.98
N ARG A 32 -14.85 -9.39 -9.28
CA ARG A 32 -14.09 -9.50 -8.01
C ARG A 32 -14.67 -8.69 -6.85
N MET A 33 -15.87 -8.15 -7.05
CA MET A 33 -16.68 -7.48 -6.02
C MET A 33 -18.14 -7.87 -6.18
N ALA A 34 -18.86 -8.01 -5.06
CA ALA A 34 -20.28 -8.33 -5.03
C ALA A 34 -20.97 -7.62 -3.88
N GLU A 35 -22.12 -7.02 -4.13
CA GLU A 35 -22.96 -6.40 -3.10
C GLU A 35 -23.70 -7.48 -2.29
N THR A 36 -23.93 -7.17 -1.01
CA THR A 36 -24.80 -7.91 -0.11
C THR A 36 -25.83 -6.94 0.50
N PRO A 37 -26.91 -7.44 1.17
CA PRO A 37 -27.92 -6.54 1.76
C PRO A 37 -27.39 -5.48 2.72
N SER A 38 -26.25 -5.71 3.37
CA SER A 38 -25.68 -4.79 4.36
C SER A 38 -24.18 -4.53 4.18
N GLY A 39 -23.64 -4.77 2.99
CA GLY A 39 -22.21 -4.55 2.74
C GLY A 39 -21.76 -5.00 1.36
N MET A 40 -20.49 -5.32 1.26
CA MET A 40 -19.84 -5.73 0.03
C MET A 40 -18.79 -6.81 0.29
N LEU A 41 -18.75 -7.82 -0.54
CA LEU A 41 -17.68 -8.81 -0.60
C LEU A 41 -16.68 -8.42 -1.68
N ASN A 42 -15.39 -8.68 -1.44
CA ASN A 42 -14.39 -8.51 -2.47
C ASN A 42 -13.35 -9.63 -2.46
N ALA A 43 -12.76 -9.84 -3.63
CA ALA A 43 -11.61 -10.69 -3.85
C ALA A 43 -10.65 -9.99 -4.84
N VAL A 44 -10.23 -8.76 -4.51
CA VAL A 44 -9.39 -7.94 -5.40
C VAL A 44 -8.03 -8.59 -5.69
N GLY A 45 -7.43 -9.31 -4.74
CA GLY A 45 -6.20 -10.07 -4.95
C GLY A 45 -4.94 -9.22 -4.90
N LEU A 46 -4.86 -8.27 -3.98
CA LEU A 46 -3.66 -7.44 -3.74
C LEU A 46 -3.18 -6.67 -4.99
N GLN A 47 -4.10 -6.10 -5.76
CA GLN A 47 -3.74 -5.29 -6.92
C GLN A 47 -2.84 -4.12 -6.52
N ASN A 48 -1.59 -4.12 -7.00
CA ASN A 48 -0.63 -3.05 -6.77
C ASN A 48 0.50 -3.09 -7.81
N LYS A 49 1.27 -2.01 -7.90
CA LYS A 49 2.34 -1.87 -8.91
C LYS A 49 3.71 -2.38 -8.45
N GLY A 50 3.79 -2.93 -7.23
CA GLY A 50 5.04 -3.42 -6.65
C GLY A 50 5.83 -2.36 -5.88
N VAL A 51 6.77 -2.82 -5.05
CA VAL A 51 7.55 -1.96 -4.15
C VAL A 51 8.47 -0.98 -4.89
N GLU A 52 9.05 -1.37 -6.03
CA GLU A 52 9.85 -0.43 -6.83
C GLU A 52 9.03 0.76 -7.32
N TYR A 53 7.83 0.50 -7.82
CA TYR A 53 6.94 1.59 -8.22
C TYR A 53 6.53 2.47 -7.04
N PHE A 54 6.23 1.85 -5.90
CA PHE A 54 5.95 2.60 -4.68
C PHE A 54 7.12 3.53 -4.33
N SER A 55 8.33 3.00 -4.24
CA SER A 55 9.54 3.73 -3.87
C SER A 55 9.85 4.89 -4.82
N ASN A 56 9.72 4.67 -6.13
CA ASN A 56 10.15 5.62 -7.14
C ASN A 56 9.09 6.65 -7.54
N HIS A 57 7.79 6.34 -7.38
CA HIS A 57 6.72 7.18 -7.91
C HIS A 57 5.70 7.63 -6.85
N ILE A 58 5.43 6.80 -5.84
CA ILE A 58 4.43 7.12 -4.81
C ILE A 58 5.10 7.81 -3.62
N TYR A 59 6.12 7.17 -3.05
CA TYR A 59 6.83 7.68 -1.89
C TYR A 59 7.30 9.14 -2.03
N PRO A 60 7.92 9.59 -3.15
CA PRO A 60 8.35 10.97 -3.30
C PRO A 60 7.21 12.00 -3.21
N ARG A 61 5.98 11.59 -3.53
CA ARG A 61 4.79 12.46 -3.47
C ARG A 61 4.19 12.58 -2.07
N ILE A 62 4.41 11.58 -1.22
CA ILE A 62 3.76 11.48 0.09
C ILE A 62 4.71 11.68 1.27
N LYS A 63 6.01 11.55 1.09
CA LYS A 63 7.02 11.53 2.17
C LYS A 63 7.07 12.81 3.01
N ASP A 64 6.67 13.95 2.45
CA ASP A 64 6.72 15.25 3.12
C ASP A 64 5.38 15.65 3.76
N ILE A 65 4.37 14.80 3.65
CA ILE A 65 3.09 15.01 4.32
C ILE A 65 3.28 14.79 5.84
N GLN A 66 2.79 15.73 6.64
CA GLN A 66 2.97 15.75 8.09
C GLN A 66 2.02 14.76 8.78
N THR A 67 2.20 13.46 8.52
CA THR A 67 1.51 12.34 9.18
C THR A 67 2.41 11.10 9.12
N HIS A 68 2.17 10.11 9.98
CA HIS A 68 2.91 8.85 9.91
C HIS A 68 2.44 8.02 8.72
N MET A 69 3.38 7.66 7.85
CA MET A 69 3.13 6.81 6.69
C MET A 69 3.59 5.39 7.01
N ILE A 70 2.67 4.45 7.07
CA ILE A 70 2.92 3.03 7.36
C ILE A 70 2.73 2.24 6.06
N VAL A 71 3.66 1.37 5.72
CA VAL A 71 3.56 0.55 4.52
C VAL A 71 3.07 -0.85 4.87
N ASN A 72 1.94 -1.26 4.28
CA ASN A 72 1.48 -2.64 4.36
C ASN A 72 2.29 -3.50 3.40
N VAL A 73 3.06 -4.46 3.93
CA VAL A 73 3.90 -5.37 3.17
C VAL A 73 3.20 -6.71 3.00
N SER A 74 3.10 -7.16 1.77
CA SER A 74 2.49 -8.44 1.41
C SER A 74 3.37 -9.24 0.47
N GLY A 75 3.29 -10.57 0.56
CA GLY A 75 4.05 -11.49 -0.29
C GLY A 75 3.39 -12.86 -0.38
N SER A 76 3.94 -13.72 -1.24
CA SER A 76 3.52 -15.12 -1.38
C SER A 76 4.54 -16.08 -0.77
N ALA A 77 5.78 -15.64 -0.58
CA ALA A 77 6.86 -16.39 0.05
C ALA A 77 7.55 -15.50 1.10
N ILE A 78 8.26 -16.10 2.04
CA ILE A 78 9.00 -15.38 3.09
C ILE A 78 9.99 -14.39 2.49
N GLU A 79 10.66 -14.79 1.43
CA GLU A 79 11.65 -13.98 0.71
C GLU A 79 11.03 -12.70 0.12
N ASP A 80 9.77 -12.73 -0.31
CA ASP A 80 9.05 -11.55 -0.81
C ASP A 80 8.88 -10.51 0.29
N TYR A 81 8.48 -10.96 1.50
CA TYR A 81 8.34 -10.07 2.67
C TYR A 81 9.68 -9.44 3.05
N VAL A 82 10.74 -10.26 3.15
CA VAL A 82 12.08 -9.79 3.53
C VAL A 82 12.58 -8.75 2.54
N LYS A 83 12.59 -9.06 1.24
CA LYS A 83 13.08 -8.14 0.20
C LYS A 83 12.25 -6.87 0.11
N THR A 84 10.92 -6.97 0.25
CA THR A 84 10.06 -5.79 0.25
C THR A 84 10.35 -4.91 1.45
N ALA A 85 10.49 -5.50 2.64
CA ALA A 85 10.83 -4.77 3.86
C ALA A 85 12.22 -4.12 3.78
N GLU A 86 13.22 -4.79 3.21
CA GLU A 86 14.55 -4.21 2.98
C GLU A 86 14.49 -2.95 2.12
N ILE A 87 13.76 -3.00 0.99
CA ILE A 87 13.59 -1.83 0.10
C ILE A 87 12.86 -0.68 0.85
N ILE A 88 11.82 -0.99 1.61
CA ILE A 88 11.10 0.01 2.40
C ILE A 88 12.00 0.61 3.49
N ASN A 89 12.87 -0.19 4.11
CA ASN A 89 13.78 0.26 5.17
C ASN A 89 14.82 1.29 4.69
N GLU A 90 15.12 1.32 3.39
CA GLU A 90 15.99 2.35 2.80
C GLU A 90 15.28 3.72 2.63
N LEU A 91 13.96 3.77 2.80
CA LEU A 91 13.19 5.00 2.70
C LEU A 91 13.14 5.68 4.07
N ASP A 92 13.66 6.91 4.14
CA ASP A 92 13.49 7.75 5.33
C ASP A 92 11.99 8.10 5.54
N LYS A 93 11.59 8.48 6.74
CA LYS A 93 10.20 8.89 7.06
C LYS A 93 9.12 7.80 6.93
N ILE A 94 9.48 6.53 6.82
CA ILE A 94 8.56 5.39 7.01
C ILE A 94 8.82 4.81 8.40
N PRO A 95 8.01 5.15 9.41
CA PRO A 95 8.28 4.76 10.80
C PRO A 95 7.94 3.30 11.11
N ALA A 96 7.11 2.67 10.28
CA ALA A 96 6.67 1.30 10.52
C ALA A 96 6.20 0.61 9.24
N ILE A 97 6.17 -0.71 9.29
CA ILE A 97 5.49 -1.59 8.33
C ILE A 97 4.41 -2.40 9.03
N GLU A 98 3.35 -2.72 8.30
CA GLU A 98 2.29 -3.64 8.71
C GLU A 98 2.45 -4.98 7.98
#